data_60a712e86b1b937f5a26f0e79ada5fa1
#
_entry.id   60a712e86b1b937f5a26f0e79ada5fa1
#
_cell.length_a   1.000
_cell.length_b   1.000
_cell.length_c   1.000
_cell.angle_alpha   90.00
_cell.angle_beta   90.00
_cell.angle_gamma   90.00
#
_symmetry.space_group_name_H-M   'P 1'
#
loop_
_entity.id
_entity.type
_entity.pdbx_description
1 polymer ?
#
loop_
_entity_poly.entity_id
_entity_poly.type
_entity_poly.pdbx_seq_one_letter_code
_entity_poly.pdbx_strand_id
1 'polypeptide(L)'
;MAASAHAILLPEQRDTFDLDLRHRPIRHTGVKEVVLPFNMFPEVDPVLGPEMRSTGEVLGMAPTFDLAYFKSQEAAGSPLPLKGTVFISVTDKDKPVMLPTARRFAELGFRLKATHSTFKFLQANGITCEIRFKISEHYRPNIADEIKSKQIDLVINTPRGKIALGLAQRFDAAVDS
;
A
#
# COMPACT_ATOMS: atom_id res chain seq x y z
N MET A 1 -0.51 21.28 15.18
CA MET A 1 -0.06 22.38 16.04
C MET A 1 1.44 22.24 16.20
N ALA A 2 2.23 23.07 15.54
CA ALA A 2 3.67 23.15 15.80
C ALA A 2 3.83 23.84 17.16
N ALA A 3 4.28 23.09 18.17
CA ALA A 3 4.73 23.69 19.40
C ALA A 3 5.87 24.65 19.03
N SER A 4 5.71 25.93 19.30
CA SER A 4 6.73 26.92 19.04
C SER A 4 7.98 26.51 19.82
N ALA A 5 9.12 26.31 19.13
CA ALA A 5 10.41 26.06 19.77
C ALA A 5 10.75 27.14 20.84
N HIS A 6 10.14 28.29 20.73
CA HIS A 6 10.18 29.39 21.71
C HIS A 6 9.68 29.00 23.12
N ALA A 7 8.80 28.00 23.22
CA ALA A 7 8.28 27.55 24.52
C ALA A 7 9.25 26.62 25.28
N ILE A 8 10.27 26.11 24.60
CA ILE A 8 11.23 25.13 25.14
C ILE A 8 12.51 25.81 25.64
N LEU A 9 12.84 26.99 25.12
CA LEU A 9 14.04 27.72 25.51
C LEU A 9 13.80 28.53 26.79
N LEU A 10 14.77 28.50 27.70
CA LEU A 10 14.81 29.44 28.85
C LEU A 10 14.83 30.89 28.36
N PRO A 11 14.23 31.83 29.11
CA PRO A 11 14.18 33.24 28.71
C PRO A 11 15.55 33.84 28.29
N GLU A 12 16.59 33.48 28.99
CA GLU A 12 17.96 33.92 28.71
C GLU A 12 18.58 33.31 27.44
N GLN A 13 18.00 32.22 26.94
CA GLN A 13 18.47 31.56 25.70
C GLN A 13 17.76 32.10 24.46
N ARG A 14 16.65 32.79 24.62
CA ARG A 14 15.85 33.32 23.51
C ARG A 14 16.58 34.42 22.73
N ASP A 15 17.35 35.24 23.42
CA ASP A 15 18.07 36.33 22.81
C ASP A 15 19.39 35.95 22.14
N THR A 16 19.92 34.74 22.46
CA THR A 16 21.14 34.19 21.88
C THR A 16 20.91 33.34 20.64
N PHE A 17 19.70 32.84 20.45
CA PHE A 17 19.32 32.08 19.26
C PHE A 17 18.39 32.93 18.39
N ASP A 18 18.91 33.53 17.34
CA ASP A 18 18.10 34.12 16.26
C ASP A 18 17.41 32.99 15.47
N LEU A 19 16.45 32.32 16.16
CA LEU A 19 15.60 31.31 15.56
C LEU A 19 14.56 32.07 14.73
N ASP A 20 14.86 32.29 13.47
CA ASP A 20 13.86 32.71 12.49
C ASP A 20 12.83 31.58 12.30
N LEU A 21 11.85 31.55 13.21
CA LEU A 21 10.74 30.59 13.22
C LEU A 21 9.67 30.90 12.17
N ARG A 22 9.99 31.74 11.17
CA ARG A 22 9.07 32.00 10.07
C ARG A 22 8.84 30.73 9.28
N HIS A 23 7.62 30.59 8.78
CA HIS A 23 7.25 29.54 7.85
C HIS A 23 8.19 29.56 6.64
N ARG A 24 9.12 28.64 6.58
CA ARG A 24 9.93 28.40 5.37
C ARG A 24 9.20 27.41 4.48
N PRO A 25 9.09 27.66 3.18
CA PRO A 25 8.51 26.69 2.26
C PRO A 25 9.36 25.42 2.25
N ILE A 26 8.74 24.31 2.61
CA ILE A 26 9.38 23.00 2.56
C ILE A 26 9.45 22.56 1.10
N ARG A 27 10.66 22.27 0.61
CA ARG A 27 10.92 21.88 -0.80
C ARG A 27 10.88 20.38 -1.04
N HIS A 28 10.40 19.61 -0.08
CA HIS A 28 10.32 18.16 -0.15
C HIS A 28 8.98 17.68 0.41
N THR A 29 8.59 16.48 0.01
CA THR A 29 7.45 15.76 0.56
C THR A 29 7.95 14.75 1.60
N GLY A 30 7.31 14.71 2.76
CA GLY A 30 7.51 13.69 3.78
C GLY A 30 6.31 12.77 3.86
N VAL A 31 6.53 11.45 3.81
CA VAL A 31 5.51 10.42 4.01
C VAL A 31 5.88 9.60 5.23
N LYS A 32 4.99 9.59 6.23
CA LYS A 32 5.10 8.72 7.40
C LYS A 32 4.40 7.40 7.12
N GLU A 33 5.07 6.30 7.45
CA GLU A 33 4.52 4.97 7.37
C GLU A 33 4.67 4.26 8.72
N VAL A 34 3.70 3.44 9.11
CA VAL A 34 3.76 2.66 10.33
C VAL A 34 4.60 1.40 10.14
N VAL A 35 5.33 1.00 11.18
CA VAL A 35 6.03 -0.28 11.20
C VAL A 35 5.21 -1.28 11.98
N LEU A 36 4.71 -2.31 11.28
CA LEU A 36 3.91 -3.40 11.86
C LEU A 36 4.79 -4.65 12.00
N PRO A 37 5.04 -5.13 13.22
CA PRO A 37 6.01 -6.20 13.47
C PRO A 37 5.42 -7.62 13.31
N PHE A 38 4.45 -7.83 12.42
CA PHE A 38 3.80 -9.15 12.26
C PHE A 38 4.78 -10.26 11.93
N ASN A 39 5.86 -9.97 11.19
CA ASN A 39 6.91 -10.94 10.91
C ASN A 39 7.70 -11.38 12.16
N MET A 40 7.67 -10.58 13.22
CA MET A 40 8.36 -10.87 14.50
C MET A 40 7.45 -11.58 15.50
N PHE A 41 6.14 -11.47 15.32
CA PHE A 41 5.13 -12.04 16.22
C PHE A 41 4.06 -12.79 15.40
N PRO A 42 4.39 -13.98 14.89
CA PRO A 42 3.50 -14.75 14.00
C PRO A 42 2.21 -15.22 14.66
N GLU A 43 2.14 -15.26 15.98
CA GLU A 43 0.93 -15.56 16.75
C GLU A 43 -0.04 -14.38 16.86
N VAL A 44 0.35 -13.18 16.47
CA VAL A 44 -0.52 -12.00 16.53
C VAL A 44 -1.38 -11.94 15.27
N ASP A 45 -2.70 -11.87 15.47
CA ASP A 45 -3.66 -11.66 14.38
C ASP A 45 -3.31 -10.37 13.61
N PRO A 46 -3.01 -10.44 12.29
CA PRO A 46 -2.67 -9.27 11.48
C PRO A 46 -3.88 -8.35 11.21
N VAL A 47 -5.09 -8.78 11.53
CA VAL A 47 -6.30 -7.95 11.41
C VAL A 47 -6.22 -6.79 12.40
N LEU A 48 -6.18 -5.57 11.86
CA LEU A 48 -6.09 -4.37 12.68
C LEU A 48 -7.41 -4.11 13.42
N GLY A 49 -7.31 -4.03 14.75
CA GLY A 49 -8.38 -3.62 15.66
C GLY A 49 -8.18 -2.18 16.15
N PRO A 50 -8.95 -1.76 17.16
CA PRO A 50 -8.81 -0.41 17.76
C PRO A 50 -7.55 -0.25 18.62
N GLU A 51 -6.87 -1.35 18.96
CA GLU A 51 -5.64 -1.35 19.73
C GLU A 51 -4.41 -1.01 18.88
N MET A 52 -3.44 -0.32 19.45
CA MET A 52 -2.19 0.00 18.79
C MET A 52 -1.34 -1.27 18.60
N ARG A 53 -0.98 -1.59 17.37
CA ARG A 53 -0.13 -2.74 16.99
C ARG A 53 1.15 -2.34 16.28
N SER A 54 1.41 -1.05 16.10
CA SER A 54 2.66 -0.57 15.51
C SER A 54 3.77 -0.50 16.56
N THR A 55 5.00 -0.83 16.15
CA THR A 55 6.21 -0.70 17.00
C THR A 55 6.97 0.60 16.73
N GLY A 56 6.56 1.38 15.75
CA GLY A 56 7.21 2.63 15.40
C GLY A 56 6.67 3.21 14.10
N GLU A 57 7.32 4.27 13.67
CA GLU A 57 7.04 4.98 12.43
C GLU A 57 8.33 5.28 11.69
N VAL A 58 8.28 5.27 10.37
CA VAL A 58 9.37 5.69 9.50
C VAL A 58 8.98 6.91 8.67
N LEU A 59 9.96 7.65 8.17
CA LEU A 59 9.75 8.82 7.34
C LEU A 59 10.50 8.67 6.02
N GLY A 60 9.75 8.60 4.93
CA GLY A 60 10.29 8.73 3.57
C GLY A 60 10.31 10.19 3.15
N MET A 61 11.45 10.70 2.70
CA MET A 61 11.58 12.08 2.23
C MET A 61 12.10 12.13 0.79
N ALA A 62 11.42 12.91 -0.07
CA ALA A 62 11.81 13.09 -1.46
C ALA A 62 11.20 14.38 -2.04
N PRO A 63 11.66 14.85 -3.23
CA PRO A 63 11.06 15.99 -3.90
C PRO A 63 9.59 15.78 -4.32
N THR A 64 9.19 14.53 -4.61
CA THR A 64 7.83 14.16 -5.01
C THR A 64 7.19 13.20 -4.02
N PHE A 65 5.86 13.17 -4.00
CA PHE A 65 5.10 12.24 -3.16
C PHE A 65 5.42 10.79 -3.49
N ASP A 66 5.42 10.41 -4.76
CA ASP A 66 5.61 9.02 -5.20
C ASP A 66 6.93 8.45 -4.70
N LEU A 67 8.01 9.23 -4.82
CA LEU A 67 9.33 8.81 -4.36
C LEU A 67 9.43 8.80 -2.83
N ALA A 68 8.77 9.75 -2.15
CA ALA A 68 8.71 9.75 -0.69
C ALA A 68 7.93 8.54 -0.16
N TYR A 69 6.80 8.20 -0.81
CA TYR A 69 6.02 7.02 -0.49
C TYR A 69 6.81 5.72 -0.72
N PHE A 70 7.47 5.59 -1.87
CA PHE A 70 8.32 4.43 -2.15
C PHE A 70 9.37 4.22 -1.06
N LYS A 71 10.09 5.29 -0.68
CA LYS A 71 11.08 5.24 0.40
C LYS A 71 10.50 4.88 1.76
N SER A 72 9.28 5.36 2.07
CA SER A 72 8.63 5.00 3.34
C SER A 72 8.24 3.53 3.39
N GLN A 73 7.80 2.94 2.28
CA GLN A 73 7.51 1.51 2.17
C GLN A 73 8.77 0.64 2.36
N GLU A 74 9.88 1.03 1.72
CA GLU A 74 11.17 0.34 1.92
C GLU A 74 11.61 0.40 3.39
N ALA A 75 11.52 1.58 4.00
CA ALA A 75 11.93 1.79 5.40
C ALA A 75 11.01 1.06 6.39
N ALA A 76 9.72 0.88 6.07
CA ALA A 76 8.77 0.11 6.88
C ALA A 76 8.94 -1.42 6.77
N GLY A 77 9.84 -1.90 5.89
CA GLY A 77 10.05 -3.33 5.66
C GLY A 77 9.01 -3.98 4.74
N SER A 78 8.24 -3.16 4.02
CA SER A 78 7.23 -3.60 3.04
C SER A 78 7.56 -3.08 1.63
N PRO A 79 8.72 -3.47 1.06
CA PRO A 79 9.17 -2.92 -0.22
C PRO A 79 8.18 -3.24 -1.35
N LEU A 80 7.88 -2.24 -2.18
CA LEU A 80 7.07 -2.44 -3.36
C LEU A 80 7.85 -3.26 -4.41
N PRO A 81 7.22 -4.24 -5.08
CA PRO A 81 7.90 -5.04 -6.09
C PRO A 81 8.29 -4.19 -7.30
N LEU A 82 9.50 -4.39 -7.81
CA LEU A 82 9.99 -3.74 -9.03
C LEU A 82 9.74 -4.59 -10.30
N LYS A 83 9.34 -5.83 -10.13
CA LYS A 83 8.99 -6.79 -11.19
C LYS A 83 8.08 -7.88 -10.62
N GLY A 84 7.45 -8.67 -11.48
CA GLY A 84 6.65 -9.82 -11.05
C GLY A 84 5.23 -9.79 -11.58
N THR A 85 4.28 -10.25 -10.76
CA THR A 85 2.87 -10.39 -11.13
C THR A 85 1.99 -9.49 -10.26
N VAL A 86 1.17 -8.67 -10.91
CA VAL A 86 0.17 -7.82 -10.25
C VAL A 86 -1.21 -8.41 -10.44
N PHE A 87 -1.92 -8.66 -9.35
CA PHE A 87 -3.32 -9.06 -9.38
C PHE A 87 -4.22 -7.85 -9.16
N ILE A 88 -5.20 -7.65 -10.05
CA ILE A 88 -6.11 -6.49 -10.05
C ILE A 88 -7.55 -6.96 -9.89
N SER A 89 -8.21 -6.52 -8.83
CA SER A 89 -9.62 -6.78 -8.54
C SER A 89 -10.31 -5.51 -8.08
N VAL A 90 -10.88 -4.77 -9.01
CA VAL A 90 -11.48 -3.46 -8.72
C VAL A 90 -12.96 -3.40 -9.04
N THR A 91 -13.69 -2.52 -8.34
CA THR A 91 -15.11 -2.30 -8.59
C THR A 91 -15.32 -1.59 -9.93
N ASP A 92 -16.53 -1.69 -10.50
CA ASP A 92 -16.82 -1.11 -11.83
C ASP A 92 -16.58 0.39 -11.87
N LYS A 93 -16.87 1.11 -10.79
CA LYS A 93 -16.64 2.56 -10.68
C LYS A 93 -15.15 2.95 -10.68
N ASP A 94 -14.29 2.05 -10.22
CA ASP A 94 -12.85 2.31 -10.07
C ASP A 94 -12.05 1.87 -11.31
N LYS A 95 -12.67 1.09 -12.22
CA LYS A 95 -12.02 0.61 -13.45
C LYS A 95 -11.44 1.72 -14.32
N PRO A 96 -12.17 2.84 -14.60
CA PRO A 96 -11.61 3.91 -15.42
C PRO A 96 -10.37 4.56 -14.79
N VAL A 97 -10.37 4.74 -13.46
CA VAL A 97 -9.23 5.31 -12.71
C VAL A 97 -8.05 4.33 -12.68
N MET A 98 -8.33 3.02 -12.65
CA MET A 98 -7.30 1.98 -12.63
C MET A 98 -6.62 1.78 -13.99
N LEU A 99 -7.27 2.13 -15.09
CA LEU A 99 -6.79 1.84 -16.44
C LEU A 99 -5.40 2.40 -16.75
N PRO A 100 -5.08 3.69 -16.49
CA PRO A 100 -3.74 4.21 -16.73
C PRO A 100 -2.68 3.51 -15.88
N THR A 101 -3.00 3.16 -14.63
CA THR A 101 -2.10 2.43 -13.74
C THR A 101 -1.83 1.01 -14.24
N ALA A 102 -2.86 0.29 -14.69
CA ALA A 102 -2.72 -1.04 -15.26
C ALA A 102 -1.86 -1.02 -16.54
N ARG A 103 -2.05 0.00 -17.40
CA ARG A 103 -1.22 0.21 -18.60
C ARG A 103 0.24 0.43 -18.22
N ARG A 104 0.49 1.24 -17.20
CA ARG A 104 1.85 1.52 -16.74
C ARG A 104 2.55 0.27 -16.17
N PHE A 105 1.83 -0.59 -15.45
CA PHE A 105 2.38 -1.88 -15.01
C PHE A 105 2.74 -2.77 -16.19
N ALA A 106 1.89 -2.85 -17.20
CA ALA A 106 2.19 -3.62 -18.42
C ALA A 106 3.43 -3.09 -19.16
N GLU A 107 3.56 -1.76 -19.31
CA GLU A 107 4.75 -1.11 -19.90
C GLU A 107 6.02 -1.37 -19.11
N LEU A 108 5.94 -1.46 -17.79
CA LEU A 108 7.05 -1.80 -16.91
C LEU A 108 7.41 -3.30 -16.93
N GLY A 109 6.68 -4.12 -17.68
CA GLY A 109 6.95 -5.54 -17.84
C GLY A 109 6.36 -6.44 -16.74
N PHE A 110 5.43 -5.94 -15.92
CA PHE A 110 4.70 -6.77 -14.98
C PHE A 110 3.71 -7.68 -15.71
N ARG A 111 3.58 -8.92 -15.24
CA ARG A 111 2.47 -9.79 -15.63
C ARG A 111 1.20 -9.35 -14.90
N LEU A 112 0.12 -9.20 -15.65
CA LEU A 112 -1.15 -8.79 -15.06
C LEU A 112 -2.11 -9.96 -14.97
N LYS A 113 -2.74 -10.11 -13.80
CA LYS A 113 -3.84 -11.03 -13.55
C LYS A 113 -5.03 -10.26 -13.01
N ALA A 114 -6.25 -10.66 -13.35
CA ALA A 114 -7.43 -9.92 -12.94
C ALA A 114 -8.63 -10.83 -12.73
N THR A 115 -9.57 -10.40 -11.88
CA THR A 115 -10.89 -11.03 -11.77
C THR A 115 -11.68 -10.86 -13.06
N HIS A 116 -12.63 -11.75 -13.34
CA HIS A 116 -13.38 -11.85 -14.61
C HIS A 116 -13.87 -10.49 -15.14
N SER A 117 -14.54 -9.69 -14.31
CA SER A 117 -15.07 -8.38 -14.71
C SER A 117 -13.97 -7.36 -15.02
N THR A 118 -12.90 -7.34 -14.21
CA THR A 118 -11.74 -6.47 -14.43
C THR A 118 -10.95 -6.93 -15.65
N PHE A 119 -10.76 -8.23 -15.84
CA PHE A 119 -10.12 -8.81 -17.01
C PHE A 119 -10.79 -8.35 -18.31
N LYS A 120 -12.14 -8.51 -18.42
CA LYS A 120 -12.89 -8.07 -19.61
C LYS A 120 -12.68 -6.59 -19.90
N PHE A 121 -12.67 -5.75 -18.86
CA PHE A 121 -12.46 -4.32 -19.01
C PHE A 121 -11.05 -3.99 -19.50
N LEU A 122 -10.01 -4.60 -18.92
CA LEU A 122 -8.62 -4.38 -19.32
C LEU A 122 -8.37 -4.87 -20.75
N GLN A 123 -8.88 -6.03 -21.10
CA GLN A 123 -8.76 -6.60 -22.44
C GLN A 123 -9.44 -5.73 -23.50
N ALA A 124 -10.64 -5.20 -23.22
CA ALA A 124 -11.35 -4.28 -24.11
C ALA A 124 -10.59 -2.96 -24.32
N ASN A 125 -9.67 -2.60 -23.43
CA ASN A 125 -8.80 -1.44 -23.52
C ASN A 125 -7.37 -1.76 -24.01
N GLY A 126 -7.16 -2.95 -24.59
CA GLY A 126 -5.89 -3.36 -25.21
C GLY A 126 -4.79 -3.74 -24.22
N ILE A 127 -5.14 -4.05 -22.96
CA ILE A 127 -4.17 -4.50 -21.94
C ILE A 127 -4.23 -6.03 -21.84
N THR A 128 -3.12 -6.69 -22.13
CA THR A 128 -2.98 -8.14 -21.99
C THR A 128 -2.90 -8.51 -20.51
N CYS A 129 -3.79 -9.39 -20.07
CA CYS A 129 -3.79 -9.92 -18.70
C CYS A 129 -4.39 -11.33 -18.68
N GLU A 130 -4.18 -12.06 -17.59
CA GLU A 130 -4.73 -13.39 -17.35
C GLU A 130 -5.94 -13.30 -16.41
N ILE A 131 -6.95 -14.12 -16.67
CA ILE A 131 -8.10 -14.23 -15.78
C ILE A 131 -7.77 -15.11 -14.56
N ARG A 132 -8.27 -14.72 -13.39
CA ARG A 132 -8.23 -15.55 -12.17
C ARG A 132 -9.55 -15.51 -11.44
N PHE A 133 -9.90 -16.66 -10.86
CA PHE A 133 -11.10 -16.83 -10.09
C PHE A 133 -10.96 -16.22 -8.69
N LYS A 134 -12.06 -15.66 -8.20
CA LYS A 134 -12.17 -15.22 -6.82
C LYS A 134 -12.29 -16.43 -5.89
N ILE A 135 -11.90 -16.26 -4.63
CA ILE A 135 -12.09 -17.30 -3.59
C ILE A 135 -13.55 -17.70 -3.47
N SER A 136 -14.48 -16.75 -3.60
CA SER A 136 -15.93 -16.97 -3.52
C SER A 136 -16.53 -17.74 -4.69
N GLU A 137 -15.80 -17.94 -5.78
CA GLU A 137 -16.28 -18.67 -6.98
C GLU A 137 -16.05 -20.18 -6.86
N HIS A 138 -15.38 -20.65 -5.79
CA HIS A 138 -15.12 -22.07 -5.49
C HIS A 138 -14.35 -22.87 -6.56
N TYR A 139 -13.79 -22.21 -7.56
CA TYR A 139 -12.90 -22.84 -8.55
C TYR A 139 -11.46 -22.90 -8.03
N ARG A 140 -10.70 -23.92 -8.48
CA ARG A 140 -9.30 -24.06 -8.17
C ARG A 140 -8.48 -24.35 -9.45
N PRO A 141 -7.24 -23.81 -9.53
CA PRO A 141 -6.60 -22.88 -8.61
C PRO A 141 -7.28 -21.49 -8.65
N ASN A 142 -7.44 -20.87 -7.49
CA ASN A 142 -7.96 -19.52 -7.35
C ASN A 142 -6.86 -18.57 -6.87
N ILE A 143 -7.22 -17.29 -6.69
CA ILE A 143 -6.22 -16.28 -6.31
C ILE A 143 -5.54 -16.55 -4.97
N ALA A 144 -6.23 -17.18 -4.00
CA ALA A 144 -5.61 -17.52 -2.72
C ALA A 144 -4.51 -18.59 -2.87
N ASP A 145 -4.72 -19.57 -3.76
CA ASP A 145 -3.72 -20.59 -4.05
C ASP A 145 -2.45 -19.97 -4.65
N GLU A 146 -2.60 -18.96 -5.53
CA GLU A 146 -1.48 -18.25 -6.15
C GLU A 146 -0.75 -17.30 -5.18
N ILE A 147 -1.47 -16.67 -4.25
CA ILE A 147 -0.85 -15.86 -3.18
C ILE A 147 -0.04 -16.76 -2.26
N LYS A 148 -0.62 -17.87 -1.78
CA LYS A 148 0.07 -18.86 -0.93
C LYS A 148 1.33 -19.43 -1.59
N SER A 149 1.28 -19.68 -2.89
CA SER A 149 2.43 -20.16 -3.66
C SER A 149 3.39 -19.04 -4.10
N LYS A 150 3.23 -17.82 -3.59
CA LYS A 150 4.08 -16.64 -3.89
C LYS A 150 4.21 -16.35 -5.40
N GLN A 151 3.13 -16.58 -6.16
CA GLN A 151 3.06 -16.27 -7.59
C GLN A 151 2.50 -14.88 -7.87
N ILE A 152 2.05 -14.18 -6.83
CA ILE A 152 1.55 -12.80 -6.87
C ILE A 152 2.47 -11.94 -6.01
N ASP A 153 2.99 -10.87 -6.59
CA ASP A 153 3.91 -9.95 -5.94
C ASP A 153 3.20 -8.68 -5.45
N LEU A 154 2.08 -8.32 -6.07
CA LEU A 154 1.29 -7.15 -5.69
C LEU A 154 -0.20 -7.42 -5.91
N VAL A 155 -1.02 -7.03 -4.94
CA VAL A 155 -2.48 -7.10 -5.02
C VAL A 155 -3.06 -5.69 -4.99
N ILE A 156 -3.88 -5.35 -5.99
CA ILE A 156 -4.67 -4.12 -6.03
C ILE A 156 -6.15 -4.51 -5.96
N ASN A 157 -6.77 -4.21 -4.84
CA ASN A 157 -8.14 -4.59 -4.58
C ASN A 157 -8.96 -3.41 -4.04
N THR A 158 -10.12 -3.12 -4.68
CA THR A 158 -11.10 -2.16 -4.15
C THR A 158 -12.39 -2.92 -3.82
N PRO A 159 -12.53 -3.39 -2.57
CA PRO A 159 -13.65 -4.22 -2.16
C PRO A 159 -14.97 -3.44 -2.03
N ARG A 160 -16.12 -4.13 -2.17
CA ARG A 160 -17.47 -3.56 -1.94
C ARG A 160 -18.15 -4.22 -0.74
N GLY A 161 -18.63 -3.38 0.21
CA GLY A 161 -19.57 -3.78 1.27
C GLY A 161 -19.03 -4.78 2.31
N LYS A 162 -19.92 -5.34 3.12
CA LYS A 162 -19.59 -6.27 4.23
C LYS A 162 -18.86 -7.55 3.78
N ILE A 163 -19.13 -8.04 2.57
CA ILE A 163 -18.44 -9.21 1.98
C ILE A 163 -16.97 -8.87 1.69
N ALA A 164 -16.68 -7.64 1.38
CA ALA A 164 -15.34 -7.17 1.09
C ALA A 164 -14.42 -7.14 2.32
N LEU A 165 -14.96 -6.80 3.48
CA LEU A 165 -14.23 -6.86 4.74
C LEU A 165 -13.82 -8.31 5.08
N GLY A 166 -14.76 -9.25 4.91
CA GLY A 166 -14.49 -10.69 5.10
C GLY A 166 -13.53 -11.30 4.07
N LEU A 167 -13.40 -10.70 2.88
CA LEU A 167 -12.42 -11.13 1.87
C LEU A 167 -11.02 -10.57 2.16
N ALA A 168 -10.90 -9.33 2.58
CA ALA A 168 -9.63 -8.77 3.05
C ALA A 168 -9.07 -9.61 4.22
N GLN A 169 -9.90 -9.91 5.23
CA GLN A 169 -9.54 -10.79 6.33
C GLN A 169 -9.10 -12.20 5.89
N ARG A 170 -9.72 -12.76 4.82
CA ARG A 170 -9.32 -14.06 4.26
C ARG A 170 -8.04 -14.00 3.43
N PHE A 171 -7.71 -12.86 2.83
CA PHE A 171 -6.43 -12.66 2.16
C PHE A 171 -5.29 -12.63 3.18
N ASP A 172 -5.47 -11.92 4.28
CA ASP A 172 -4.49 -11.84 5.36
C ASP A 172 -4.26 -13.23 5.99
N ALA A 173 -5.33 -13.97 6.32
CA ALA A 173 -5.25 -15.34 6.83
C ALA A 173 -4.67 -16.35 5.81
N ALA A 174 -4.72 -16.07 4.52
CA ALA A 174 -4.15 -16.94 3.49
C ALA A 174 -2.65 -16.73 3.26
N VAL A 175 -2.11 -15.60 3.70
CA VAL A 175 -0.67 -15.30 3.64
C VAL A 175 0.07 -15.94 4.83
N ASP A 176 -0.61 -16.11 5.98
CA ASP A 176 -0.02 -16.57 7.25
C ASP A 176 -0.18 -18.08 7.50
N SER A 177 -0.81 -18.83 6.60
CA SER A 177 -1.01 -20.30 6.70
C SER A 177 -0.31 -21.03 5.55
#